data_f6ed12a557849e565f893073cf523024
#
_entry.id   f6ed12a557849e565f893073cf523024
#
_cell.length_a   1.000
_cell.length_b   1.000
_cell.length_c   1.000
_cell.angle_alpha   90.00
_cell.angle_beta   90.00
_cell.angle_gamma   90.00
#
_symmetry.space_group_name_H-M   'P 1'
#
loop_
_entity.id
_entity.type
_entity.pdbx_description
1 polymer ?
#
loop_
_entity_poly.entity_id
_entity_poly.type
_entity_poly.pdbx_seq_one_letter_code
_entity_poly.pdbx_strand_id
1 'polypeptide(L)'
;MKLDLKRNEAFKLRVTRLEHLVGTRISLNCLSSAEALSNLSFDWFFIDMEHTEIPEHRLSSILLSLSDKPSLVRVAKNEDIYIKKAMDAGAAGVIVPKVSNMIDAKKAVLSFKMPPSGTRGIGLTRSNNFGHGLDKYLENIERSSLLVVQIEDSEGVENINSILDVKGIDAVFVGPYDLSISLGIANKFDSEKFEAALGKIIEACKKNRMPLGIFESNENRMAKLKTSGFTFFCLSSDISFLINDAKRILVNSRE
;
A
#
# COMPACT_ATOMS: atom_id res chain seq x y z
N MET A 1 4.43 -13.01 -18.81
CA MET A 1 5.23 -11.79 -18.67
C MET A 1 6.10 -11.93 -17.41
N LYS A 2 7.37 -11.61 -17.50
CA LYS A 2 8.32 -11.68 -16.36
C LYS A 2 8.06 -10.52 -15.40
N LEU A 3 8.34 -10.70 -14.11
CA LEU A 3 8.36 -9.60 -13.14
C LEU A 3 9.36 -8.53 -13.61
N ASP A 4 8.92 -7.29 -13.68
CA ASP A 4 9.78 -6.17 -14.05
C ASP A 4 10.38 -5.51 -12.80
N LEU A 5 11.53 -6.02 -12.37
CA LEU A 5 12.27 -5.49 -11.23
C LEU A 5 12.74 -4.05 -11.45
N LYS A 6 13.05 -3.65 -12.71
CA LYS A 6 13.47 -2.27 -13.02
C LYS A 6 12.32 -1.27 -12.82
N ARG A 7 11.11 -1.64 -13.25
CA ARG A 7 9.91 -0.83 -13.01
C ARG A 7 9.66 -0.67 -11.50
N ASN A 8 9.75 -1.76 -10.75
CA ASN A 8 9.55 -1.73 -9.31
C ASN A 8 10.64 -0.91 -8.59
N GLU A 9 11.89 -0.99 -9.04
CA GLU A 9 12.99 -0.16 -8.55
C GLU A 9 12.74 1.33 -8.84
N ALA A 10 12.32 1.66 -10.06
CA ALA A 10 11.95 3.02 -10.42
C ALA A 10 10.81 3.56 -9.55
N PHE A 11 9.80 2.74 -9.28
CA PHE A 11 8.70 3.11 -8.38
C PHE A 11 9.19 3.36 -6.95
N LYS A 12 10.02 2.46 -6.41
CA LYS A 12 10.62 2.64 -5.08
C LYS A 12 11.43 3.95 -5.01
N LEU A 13 12.21 4.26 -6.02
CA LEU A 13 12.97 5.51 -6.09
C LEU A 13 12.06 6.74 -6.10
N ARG A 14 10.96 6.72 -6.84
CA ARG A 14 9.97 7.81 -6.86
C ARG A 14 9.33 8.01 -5.48
N VAL A 15 8.92 6.91 -4.81
CA VAL A 15 8.38 6.96 -3.45
C VAL A 15 9.39 7.55 -2.47
N THR A 16 10.63 7.04 -2.46
CA THR A 16 11.68 7.49 -1.53
C THR A 16 12.18 8.92 -1.81
N ARG A 17 12.01 9.41 -3.03
CA ARG A 17 12.26 10.82 -3.40
C ARG A 17 11.11 11.75 -3.04
N LEU A 18 10.06 11.23 -2.41
CA LEU A 18 8.88 11.98 -2.01
C LEU A 18 8.14 12.61 -3.20
N GLU A 19 8.14 11.96 -4.36
CA GLU A 19 7.35 12.39 -5.51
C GLU A 19 5.86 12.21 -5.21
N HIS A 20 5.02 13.08 -5.78
CA HIS A 20 3.58 12.94 -5.68
C HIS A 20 3.08 11.85 -6.64
N LEU A 21 2.60 10.75 -6.06
CA LEU A 21 2.14 9.58 -6.78
C LEU A 21 0.66 9.32 -6.47
N VAL A 22 -0.10 9.00 -7.49
CA VAL A 22 -1.52 8.67 -7.37
C VAL A 22 -1.76 7.24 -7.85
N GLY A 23 -2.24 6.41 -6.96
CA GLY A 23 -2.72 5.06 -7.25
C GLY A 23 -4.20 4.91 -6.94
N THR A 24 -4.73 3.71 -7.12
CA THR A 24 -6.09 3.38 -6.72
C THR A 24 -6.18 1.96 -6.17
N ARG A 25 -7.24 1.69 -5.40
CA ARG A 25 -7.46 0.38 -4.77
C ARG A 25 -8.21 -0.57 -5.69
N ILE A 26 -7.69 -1.77 -5.82
CA ILE A 26 -8.37 -2.92 -6.40
C ILE A 26 -9.00 -3.72 -5.26
N SER A 27 -10.31 -3.79 -5.25
CA SER A 27 -11.13 -4.48 -4.25
C SER A 27 -12.03 -5.54 -4.85
N LEU A 28 -12.26 -5.51 -6.16
CA LEU A 28 -13.04 -6.50 -6.87
C LEU A 28 -12.18 -7.69 -7.32
N ASN A 29 -12.69 -8.90 -7.14
CA ASN A 29 -12.10 -10.10 -7.73
C ASN A 29 -12.45 -10.18 -9.24
N CYS A 30 -12.08 -9.15 -10.00
CA CYS A 30 -12.41 -9.01 -11.43
C CYS A 30 -11.16 -8.59 -12.23
N LEU A 31 -10.67 -9.49 -13.08
CA LEU A 31 -9.49 -9.23 -13.90
C LEU A 31 -9.72 -8.13 -14.93
N SER A 32 -10.91 -8.09 -15.53
CA SER A 32 -11.24 -7.08 -16.54
C SER A 32 -11.32 -5.68 -15.96
N SER A 33 -11.81 -5.52 -14.71
CA SER A 33 -11.82 -4.21 -14.06
C SER A 33 -10.39 -3.75 -13.72
N ALA A 34 -9.55 -4.65 -13.24
CA ALA A 34 -8.13 -4.36 -12.97
C ALA A 34 -7.40 -3.95 -14.26
N GLU A 35 -7.56 -4.71 -15.35
CA GLU A 35 -6.98 -4.41 -16.66
C GLU A 35 -7.47 -3.07 -17.21
N ALA A 36 -8.79 -2.79 -17.15
CA ALA A 36 -9.34 -1.52 -17.60
C ALA A 36 -8.75 -0.33 -16.85
N LEU A 37 -8.60 -0.41 -15.52
CA LEU A 37 -7.98 0.63 -14.71
C LEU A 37 -6.47 0.76 -14.98
N SER A 38 -5.78 -0.33 -15.36
CA SER A 38 -4.34 -0.29 -15.67
C SER A 38 -4.02 0.58 -16.89
N ASN A 39 -4.98 0.76 -17.80
CA ASN A 39 -4.86 1.63 -18.97
C ASN A 39 -4.98 3.13 -18.64
N LEU A 40 -5.33 3.46 -17.40
CA LEU A 40 -5.39 4.85 -16.94
C LEU A 40 -4.02 5.31 -16.39
N SER A 41 -3.87 6.62 -16.21
CA SER A 41 -2.61 7.25 -15.79
C SER A 41 -2.31 7.11 -14.29
N PHE A 42 -2.78 6.06 -13.63
CA PHE A 42 -2.36 5.77 -12.26
C PHE A 42 -0.88 5.41 -12.22
N ASP A 43 -0.17 5.90 -11.20
CA ASP A 43 1.25 5.58 -10.98
C ASP A 43 1.45 4.19 -10.40
N TRP A 44 0.50 3.71 -9.57
CA TRP A 44 0.58 2.44 -8.85
C TRP A 44 -0.81 1.90 -8.48
N PHE A 45 -0.86 0.64 -8.07
CA PHE A 45 -2.09 0.00 -7.58
C PHE A 45 -1.94 -0.54 -6.17
N PHE A 46 -3.02 -0.40 -5.40
CA PHE A 46 -3.20 -0.97 -4.08
C PHE A 46 -4.12 -2.19 -4.19
N ILE A 47 -3.61 -3.40 -4.05
CA ILE A 47 -4.44 -4.62 -4.04
C ILE A 47 -4.78 -4.94 -2.59
N ASP A 48 -6.06 -4.99 -2.27
CA ASP A 48 -6.52 -5.20 -0.91
C ASP A 48 -6.85 -6.68 -0.65
N MET A 49 -6.04 -7.32 0.21
CA MET A 49 -6.26 -8.70 0.64
C MET A 49 -6.76 -8.79 2.08
N GLU A 50 -7.04 -7.65 2.74
CA GLU A 50 -7.54 -7.59 4.11
C GLU A 50 -9.07 -7.48 4.14
N HIS A 51 -9.65 -6.50 3.44
CA HIS A 51 -11.08 -6.18 3.49
C HIS A 51 -11.79 -6.44 2.15
N THR A 52 -11.44 -7.52 1.47
CA THR A 52 -12.04 -7.90 0.21
C THR A 52 -12.24 -9.40 0.09
N GLU A 53 -13.04 -9.81 -0.90
CA GLU A 53 -13.25 -11.21 -1.26
C GLU A 53 -12.21 -11.73 -2.28
N ILE A 54 -11.06 -11.06 -2.42
CA ILE A 54 -9.99 -11.51 -3.31
C ILE A 54 -9.27 -12.70 -2.66
N PRO A 55 -9.42 -13.93 -3.15
CA PRO A 55 -8.76 -15.07 -2.56
C PRO A 55 -7.28 -15.13 -3.00
N GLU A 56 -6.42 -15.72 -2.18
CA GLU A 56 -4.97 -15.79 -2.41
C GLU A 56 -4.60 -16.32 -3.81
N HIS A 57 -5.31 -17.34 -4.30
CA HIS A 57 -5.04 -17.94 -5.61
C HIS A 57 -5.32 -17.00 -6.79
N ARG A 58 -6.05 -15.90 -6.59
CA ARG A 58 -6.35 -14.89 -7.63
C ARG A 58 -5.31 -13.79 -7.68
N LEU A 59 -4.50 -13.62 -6.64
CA LEU A 59 -3.54 -12.52 -6.53
C LEU A 59 -2.58 -12.45 -7.73
N SER A 60 -1.99 -13.58 -8.12
CA SER A 60 -1.09 -13.63 -9.28
C SER A 60 -1.79 -13.20 -10.58
N SER A 61 -3.06 -13.56 -10.77
CA SER A 61 -3.84 -13.17 -11.96
C SER A 61 -4.16 -11.68 -11.97
N ILE A 62 -4.53 -11.11 -10.82
CA ILE A 62 -4.77 -9.66 -10.68
C ILE A 62 -3.45 -8.90 -10.94
N LEU A 63 -2.34 -9.33 -10.36
CA LEU A 63 -1.02 -8.74 -10.64
C LEU A 63 -0.61 -8.83 -12.11
N LEU A 64 -1.05 -9.87 -12.83
CA LEU A 64 -0.87 -9.99 -14.28
C LEU A 64 -1.72 -8.97 -15.05
N SER A 65 -2.97 -8.77 -14.67
CA SER A 65 -3.85 -7.77 -15.30
C SER A 65 -3.35 -6.33 -15.11
N LEU A 66 -2.58 -6.09 -14.04
CA LEU A 66 -1.95 -4.80 -13.73
C LEU A 66 -0.48 -4.73 -14.18
N SER A 67 -0.06 -5.55 -15.10
CA SER A 67 1.34 -5.91 -15.36
C SER A 67 2.27 -4.76 -15.71
N ASP A 68 1.74 -3.65 -16.23
CA ASP A 68 2.54 -2.47 -16.63
C ASP A 68 2.70 -1.45 -15.48
N LYS A 69 2.06 -1.71 -14.34
CA LYS A 69 2.07 -0.82 -13.19
C LYS A 69 2.62 -1.52 -11.94
N PRO A 70 3.41 -0.83 -11.12
CA PRO A 70 3.81 -1.36 -9.82
C PRO A 70 2.58 -1.49 -8.92
N SER A 71 2.48 -2.62 -8.21
CA SER A 71 1.33 -2.88 -7.35
C SER A 71 1.81 -3.28 -5.96
N LEU A 72 1.30 -2.60 -4.93
CA LEU A 72 1.48 -2.94 -3.52
C LEU A 72 0.30 -3.78 -3.05
N VAL A 73 0.56 -4.81 -2.29
CA VAL A 73 -0.47 -5.69 -1.74
C VAL A 73 -0.65 -5.39 -0.26
N ARG A 74 -1.84 -4.93 0.15
CA ARG A 74 -2.17 -4.94 1.57
C ARG A 74 -2.46 -6.37 1.98
N VAL A 75 -1.58 -6.92 2.81
CA VAL A 75 -1.71 -8.28 3.31
C VAL A 75 -2.81 -8.38 4.37
N ALA A 76 -3.41 -9.57 4.52
CA ALA A 76 -4.52 -9.75 5.47
C ALA A 76 -4.11 -9.54 6.94
N LYS A 77 -2.86 -9.79 7.28
CA LYS A 77 -2.30 -9.62 8.63
C LYS A 77 -0.79 -9.43 8.57
N ASN A 78 -0.24 -8.87 9.65
CA ASN A 78 1.20 -8.81 9.89
C ASN A 78 1.75 -10.20 10.28
N GLU A 79 1.77 -11.13 9.32
CA GLU A 79 2.28 -12.48 9.48
C GLU A 79 3.12 -12.89 8.26
N ASP A 80 4.17 -13.69 8.49
CA ASP A 80 5.15 -14.02 7.46
C ASP A 80 4.54 -14.72 6.25
N ILE A 81 3.54 -15.58 6.47
CA ILE A 81 2.89 -16.33 5.41
C ILE A 81 2.19 -15.43 4.38
N TYR A 82 1.49 -14.37 4.82
CA TYR A 82 0.80 -13.45 3.92
C TYR A 82 1.79 -12.55 3.17
N ILE A 83 2.81 -12.05 3.88
CA ILE A 83 3.88 -11.22 3.28
C ILE A 83 4.64 -12.04 2.23
N LYS A 84 5.04 -13.26 2.56
CA LYS A 84 5.73 -14.17 1.66
C LYS A 84 4.89 -14.47 0.40
N LYS A 85 3.61 -14.83 0.56
CA LYS A 85 2.71 -15.13 -0.57
C LYS A 85 2.53 -13.93 -1.49
N ALA A 86 2.39 -12.71 -0.96
CA ALA A 86 2.28 -11.51 -1.76
C ALA A 86 3.56 -11.26 -2.59
N MET A 87 4.73 -11.41 -1.97
CA MET A 87 6.02 -11.23 -2.65
C MET A 87 6.26 -12.34 -3.67
N ASP A 88 5.92 -13.59 -3.38
CA ASP A 88 6.03 -14.73 -4.29
C ASP A 88 5.11 -14.60 -5.50
N ALA A 89 3.93 -14.00 -5.34
CA ALA A 89 3.03 -13.67 -6.44
C ALA A 89 3.58 -12.56 -7.37
N GLY A 90 4.61 -11.83 -6.95
CA GLY A 90 5.27 -10.81 -7.75
C GLY A 90 4.80 -9.39 -7.49
N ALA A 91 4.33 -9.09 -6.27
CA ALA A 91 4.05 -7.72 -5.85
C ALA A 91 5.31 -6.83 -5.89
N ALA A 92 5.14 -5.53 -6.12
CA ALA A 92 6.20 -4.54 -5.99
C ALA A 92 6.53 -4.22 -4.52
N GLY A 93 5.74 -4.72 -3.60
CA GLY A 93 5.89 -4.57 -2.16
C GLY A 93 4.60 -4.90 -1.44
N VAL A 94 4.62 -4.69 -0.14
CA VAL A 94 3.46 -4.95 0.72
C VAL A 94 3.11 -3.74 1.57
N ILE A 95 1.83 -3.63 1.90
CA ILE A 95 1.31 -2.74 2.95
C ILE A 95 0.89 -3.65 4.10
N VAL A 96 1.52 -3.50 5.25
CA VAL A 96 1.28 -4.32 6.44
C VAL A 96 0.32 -3.56 7.36
N PRO A 97 -0.91 -4.08 7.58
CA PRO A 97 -1.89 -3.43 8.43
C PRO A 97 -1.54 -3.56 9.91
N LYS A 98 -2.15 -2.71 10.74
CA LYS A 98 -2.14 -2.77 12.23
C LYS A 98 -0.73 -2.83 12.80
N VAL A 99 0.14 -1.94 12.35
CA VAL A 99 1.45 -1.75 12.95
C VAL A 99 1.32 -0.67 14.02
N SER A 100 1.12 -1.08 15.26
CA SER A 100 0.78 -0.20 16.37
C SER A 100 1.98 0.13 17.28
N ASN A 101 3.08 -0.63 17.15
CA ASN A 101 4.28 -0.45 17.99
C ASN A 101 5.56 -0.98 17.31
N MET A 102 6.69 -0.78 17.99
CA MET A 102 8.01 -1.23 17.51
C MET A 102 8.09 -2.75 17.28
N ILE A 103 7.38 -3.56 18.07
CA ILE A 103 7.41 -5.02 17.94
C ILE A 103 6.73 -5.44 16.64
N ASP A 104 5.58 -4.85 16.35
CA ASP A 104 4.87 -5.08 15.08
C ASP A 104 5.70 -4.64 13.88
N ALA A 105 6.36 -3.49 13.99
CA ALA A 105 7.24 -2.97 12.95
C ALA A 105 8.44 -3.90 12.70
N LYS A 106 9.10 -4.39 13.75
CA LYS A 106 10.20 -5.37 13.64
C LYS A 106 9.72 -6.68 13.02
N LYS A 107 8.54 -7.17 13.43
CA LYS A 107 7.93 -8.38 12.86
C LYS A 107 7.70 -8.22 11.36
N ALA A 108 7.15 -7.08 10.92
CA ALA A 108 6.94 -6.79 9.50
C ALA A 108 8.26 -6.79 8.71
N VAL A 109 9.29 -6.13 9.24
CA VAL A 109 10.63 -6.10 8.61
C VAL A 109 11.22 -7.49 8.49
N LEU A 110 11.23 -8.27 9.57
CA LEU A 110 11.77 -9.64 9.58
C LEU A 110 11.06 -10.54 8.57
N SER A 111 9.72 -10.45 8.50
CA SER A 111 8.92 -11.24 7.57
C SER A 111 9.08 -10.81 6.12
N PHE A 112 9.40 -9.54 5.86
CA PHE A 112 9.57 -8.98 4.52
C PHE A 112 10.96 -9.17 3.94
N LYS A 113 11.99 -8.96 4.76
CA LYS A 113 13.40 -9.05 4.33
C LYS A 113 13.88 -10.49 4.24
N MET A 114 14.79 -10.74 3.30
CA MET A 114 15.49 -12.01 3.19
C MET A 114 16.70 -12.05 4.13
N PRO A 115 17.23 -13.24 4.48
CA PRO A 115 18.48 -13.33 5.22
C PRO A 115 19.64 -12.58 4.50
N PRO A 116 20.56 -11.94 5.24
CA PRO A 116 20.65 -11.91 6.70
C PRO A 116 19.78 -10.86 7.40
N SER A 117 19.12 -9.95 6.66
CA SER A 117 18.36 -8.81 7.21
C SER A 117 16.98 -9.20 7.73
N GLY A 118 16.49 -10.39 7.41
CA GLY A 118 15.19 -10.92 7.82
C GLY A 118 15.14 -12.44 7.74
N THR A 119 13.92 -12.98 7.71
CA THR A 119 13.65 -14.43 7.75
C THR A 119 12.83 -14.94 6.58
N ARG A 120 12.49 -14.08 5.61
CA ARG A 120 11.65 -14.47 4.47
C ARG A 120 12.33 -15.56 3.65
N GLY A 121 11.70 -16.74 3.59
CA GLY A 121 12.14 -17.82 2.70
C GLY A 121 11.88 -17.50 1.23
N ILE A 122 12.51 -18.27 0.34
CA ILE A 122 12.34 -18.15 -1.10
C ILE A 122 11.77 -19.44 -1.69
N GLY A 123 10.81 -19.30 -2.60
CA GLY A 123 10.29 -20.35 -3.45
C GLY A 123 10.63 -20.09 -4.92
N LEU A 124 10.61 -21.13 -5.76
CA LEU A 124 10.72 -20.98 -7.21
C LEU A 124 9.35 -20.59 -7.78
N THR A 125 9.03 -19.33 -7.69
CA THR A 125 7.70 -18.78 -7.95
C THR A 125 7.72 -17.76 -9.10
N ARG A 126 6.57 -17.17 -9.38
CA ARG A 126 6.44 -16.12 -10.41
C ARG A 126 7.40 -14.97 -10.19
N SER A 127 7.67 -14.58 -8.94
CA SER A 127 8.54 -13.45 -8.60
C SER A 127 9.97 -13.59 -9.13
N ASN A 128 10.49 -14.82 -9.22
CA ASN A 128 11.81 -15.12 -9.75
C ASN A 128 11.79 -15.92 -11.06
N ASN A 129 10.68 -15.80 -11.83
CA ASN A 129 10.47 -16.49 -13.09
C ASN A 129 10.61 -18.02 -12.94
N PHE A 130 9.99 -18.59 -11.90
CA PHE A 130 9.99 -20.03 -11.60
C PHE A 130 11.39 -20.63 -11.48
N GLY A 131 12.33 -19.88 -10.90
CA GLY A 131 13.73 -20.25 -10.71
C GLY A 131 14.68 -19.79 -11.83
N HIS A 132 14.19 -19.54 -13.04
CA HIS A 132 15.04 -19.10 -14.16
C HIS A 132 15.63 -17.69 -14.00
N GLY A 133 15.17 -16.92 -13.02
CA GLY A 133 15.64 -15.57 -12.72
C GLY A 133 16.08 -15.39 -11.26
N LEU A 134 16.40 -16.48 -10.57
CA LEU A 134 16.66 -16.48 -9.12
C LEU A 134 17.82 -15.56 -8.74
N ASP A 135 18.98 -15.68 -9.36
CA ASP A 135 20.16 -14.87 -9.03
C ASP A 135 19.84 -13.37 -9.20
N LYS A 136 19.27 -13.02 -10.34
CA LYS A 136 18.86 -11.64 -10.63
C LYS A 136 17.81 -11.13 -9.64
N TYR A 137 16.89 -11.97 -9.19
CA TYR A 137 15.91 -11.63 -8.16
C TYR A 137 16.60 -11.32 -6.83
N LEU A 138 17.49 -12.21 -6.37
CA LEU A 138 18.22 -12.05 -5.12
C LEU A 138 19.08 -10.77 -5.10
N GLU A 139 19.77 -10.47 -6.20
CA GLU A 139 20.58 -9.26 -6.33
C GLU A 139 19.78 -7.95 -6.27
N ASN A 140 18.51 -8.01 -6.68
CA ASN A 140 17.73 -6.77 -6.92
C ASN A 140 16.53 -6.58 -6.00
N ILE A 141 16.08 -7.63 -5.29
CA ILE A 141 14.79 -7.57 -4.58
C ILE A 141 14.75 -6.50 -3.50
N GLU A 142 15.83 -6.26 -2.79
CA GLU A 142 15.85 -5.24 -1.75
C GLU A 142 15.69 -3.81 -2.29
N ARG A 143 16.31 -3.52 -3.43
CA ARG A 143 16.20 -2.20 -4.07
C ARG A 143 14.93 -2.02 -4.91
N SER A 144 14.24 -3.12 -5.25
CA SER A 144 13.05 -3.12 -6.11
C SER A 144 11.76 -3.44 -5.38
N SER A 145 11.77 -3.56 -4.06
CA SER A 145 10.55 -3.84 -3.28
C SER A 145 10.37 -2.89 -2.11
N LEU A 146 9.11 -2.57 -1.81
CA LEU A 146 8.70 -1.64 -0.76
C LEU A 146 8.04 -2.37 0.40
N LEU A 147 8.50 -2.09 1.63
CA LEU A 147 7.78 -2.38 2.85
C LEU A 147 7.08 -1.11 3.35
N VAL A 148 5.78 -1.10 3.31
CA VAL A 148 4.93 -0.02 3.81
C VAL A 148 4.23 -0.50 5.06
N VAL A 149 4.28 0.27 6.15
CA VAL A 149 3.55 -0.01 7.39
C VAL A 149 2.32 0.88 7.49
N GLN A 150 1.16 0.29 7.84
CA GLN A 150 -0.09 1.04 7.96
C GLN A 150 -0.35 1.42 9.42
N ILE A 151 -0.50 2.72 9.65
CA ILE A 151 -0.87 3.31 10.94
C ILE A 151 -2.36 3.64 10.89
N GLU A 152 -3.14 2.99 11.73
CA GLU A 152 -4.60 3.03 11.65
C GLU A 152 -5.29 2.91 13.01
N ASP A 153 -4.53 3.06 14.09
CA ASP A 153 -5.08 3.13 15.43
C ASP A 153 -4.35 4.17 16.31
N SER A 154 -4.96 4.50 17.44
CA SER A 154 -4.42 5.49 18.37
C SER A 154 -3.08 5.06 18.98
N GLU A 155 -2.85 3.76 19.20
CA GLU A 155 -1.60 3.23 19.71
C GLU A 155 -0.46 3.47 18.71
N GLY A 156 -0.69 3.18 17.42
CA GLY A 156 0.27 3.44 16.34
C GLY A 156 0.62 4.91 16.19
N VAL A 157 -0.35 5.81 16.39
CA VAL A 157 -0.09 7.27 16.41
C VAL A 157 0.82 7.66 17.56
N GLU A 158 0.57 7.17 18.77
CA GLU A 158 1.40 7.49 19.94
C GLU A 158 2.81 6.89 19.80
N ASN A 159 2.94 5.73 19.19
CA ASN A 159 4.20 5.01 19.02
C ASN A 159 4.94 5.33 17.71
N ILE A 160 4.47 6.29 16.91
CA ILE A 160 4.99 6.53 15.56
C ILE A 160 6.52 6.70 15.51
N ASN A 161 7.12 7.40 16.48
CA ASN A 161 8.55 7.58 16.52
C ASN A 161 9.30 6.26 16.72
N SER A 162 8.86 5.42 17.64
CA SER A 162 9.47 4.10 17.89
C SER A 162 9.27 3.12 16.72
N ILE A 163 8.19 3.25 15.98
CA ILE A 163 7.95 2.50 14.74
C ILE A 163 8.96 2.94 13.67
N LEU A 164 9.17 4.23 13.50
CA LEU A 164 10.10 4.79 12.50
C LEU A 164 11.57 4.56 12.84
N ASP A 165 11.93 4.29 14.09
CA ASP A 165 13.27 3.89 14.49
C ASP A 165 13.67 2.50 13.95
N VAL A 166 12.68 1.68 13.53
CA VAL A 166 12.92 0.35 12.98
C VAL A 166 13.43 0.47 11.55
N LYS A 167 14.68 0.07 11.33
CA LYS A 167 15.30 0.08 10.00
C LYS A 167 14.67 -0.95 9.08
N GLY A 168 14.48 -0.59 7.82
CA GLY A 168 13.94 -1.49 6.79
C GLY A 168 12.48 -1.18 6.38
N ILE A 169 11.82 -0.23 7.05
CA ILE A 169 10.56 0.36 6.59
C ILE A 169 10.87 1.38 5.50
N ASP A 170 10.15 1.31 4.38
CA ASP A 170 10.35 2.20 3.24
C ASP A 170 9.33 3.36 3.20
N ALA A 171 8.14 3.17 3.77
CA ALA A 171 7.09 4.19 3.82
C ALA A 171 6.05 3.91 4.92
N VAL A 172 5.31 4.94 5.29
CA VAL A 172 4.11 4.87 6.15
C VAL A 172 2.86 5.08 5.31
N PHE A 173 1.80 4.36 5.63
CA PHE A 173 0.48 4.57 5.05
C PHE A 173 -0.56 4.76 6.15
N VAL A 174 -1.43 5.76 6.02
CA VAL A 174 -2.51 5.99 6.99
C VAL A 174 -3.77 5.27 6.54
N GLY A 175 -4.37 4.47 7.44
CA GLY A 175 -5.72 3.92 7.31
C GLY A 175 -6.75 4.84 7.96
N PRO A 176 -7.36 5.80 7.22
CA PRO A 176 -8.15 6.88 7.84
C PRO A 176 -9.43 6.38 8.50
N TYR A 177 -10.07 5.35 7.95
CA TYR A 177 -11.33 4.82 8.49
C TYR A 177 -11.10 4.16 9.84
N ASP A 178 -10.17 3.21 9.92
CA ASP A 178 -9.85 2.50 11.16
C ASP A 178 -9.27 3.43 12.21
N LEU A 179 -8.41 4.38 11.80
CA LEU A 179 -7.91 5.42 12.68
C LEU A 179 -9.05 6.24 13.30
N SER A 180 -10.03 6.66 12.49
CA SER A 180 -11.17 7.43 12.98
C SER A 180 -12.01 6.66 13.99
N ILE A 181 -12.19 5.35 13.77
CA ILE A 181 -12.90 4.45 14.69
C ILE A 181 -12.11 4.29 15.97
N SER A 182 -10.81 4.01 15.89
CA SER A 182 -9.92 3.87 17.04
C SER A 182 -9.87 5.13 17.91
N LEU A 183 -9.98 6.30 17.29
CA LEU A 183 -10.09 7.59 17.98
C LEU A 183 -11.47 7.87 18.58
N GLY A 184 -12.48 7.01 18.34
CA GLY A 184 -13.86 7.20 18.82
C GLY A 184 -14.63 8.30 18.08
N ILE A 185 -14.25 8.60 16.84
CA ILE A 185 -14.83 9.69 16.01
C ILE A 185 -15.19 9.21 14.60
N ALA A 186 -15.71 7.99 14.49
CA ALA A 186 -15.98 7.30 13.24
C ALA A 186 -16.39 8.23 12.07
N ASN A 187 -15.62 8.22 10.98
CA ASN A 187 -15.83 9.01 9.75
C ASN A 187 -15.79 10.56 9.90
N LYS A 188 -15.41 11.09 11.07
CA LYS A 188 -15.28 12.55 11.26
C LYS A 188 -13.85 13.00 10.98
N PHE A 189 -13.47 12.95 9.71
CA PHE A 189 -12.11 13.23 9.25
C PHE A 189 -11.66 14.70 9.40
N ASP A 190 -12.60 15.63 9.58
CA ASP A 190 -12.32 17.06 9.80
C ASP A 190 -12.37 17.44 11.29
N SER A 191 -12.47 16.46 12.20
CA SER A 191 -12.45 16.73 13.64
C SER A 191 -11.04 17.09 14.11
N GLU A 192 -10.97 17.99 15.11
CA GLU A 192 -9.70 18.37 15.73
C GLU A 192 -8.88 17.15 16.20
N LYS A 193 -9.56 16.13 16.72
CA LYS A 193 -8.91 14.90 17.20
C LYS A 193 -8.26 14.11 16.07
N PHE A 194 -8.90 14.04 14.88
CA PHE A 194 -8.34 13.39 13.72
C PHE A 194 -7.16 14.19 13.13
N GLU A 195 -7.33 15.49 13.00
CA GLU A 195 -6.28 16.39 12.49
C GLU A 195 -5.05 16.39 13.43
N ALA A 196 -5.25 16.34 14.75
CA ALA A 196 -4.16 16.22 15.71
C ALA A 196 -3.39 14.89 15.57
N ALA A 197 -4.11 13.77 15.36
CA ALA A 197 -3.50 12.46 15.11
C ALA A 197 -2.69 12.47 13.81
N LEU A 198 -3.25 13.00 12.71
CA LEU A 198 -2.52 13.17 11.46
C LEU A 198 -1.30 14.07 11.63
N GLY A 199 -1.41 15.17 12.39
CA GLY A 199 -0.32 16.09 12.67
C GLY A 199 0.89 15.38 13.30
N LYS A 200 0.67 14.50 14.28
CA LYS A 200 1.74 13.69 14.89
C LYS A 200 2.43 12.78 13.88
N ILE A 201 1.66 12.08 13.03
CA ILE A 201 2.22 11.21 12.00
C ILE A 201 3.03 12.02 10.98
N ILE A 202 2.48 13.14 10.50
CA ILE A 202 3.13 14.02 9.52
C ILE A 202 4.46 14.56 10.08
N GLU A 203 4.48 15.04 11.32
CA GLU A 203 5.68 15.58 11.97
C GLU A 203 6.77 14.51 12.08
N ALA A 204 6.40 13.31 12.56
CA ALA A 204 7.33 12.20 12.69
C ALA A 204 7.89 11.76 11.32
N CYS A 205 7.05 11.64 10.30
CA CYS A 205 7.48 11.27 8.95
C CYS A 205 8.37 12.34 8.32
N LYS A 206 8.04 13.63 8.46
CA LYS A 206 8.90 14.75 8.00
C LYS A 206 10.28 14.73 8.65
N LYS A 207 10.35 14.57 9.97
CA LYS A 207 11.61 14.50 10.72
C LYS A 207 12.51 13.38 10.22
N ASN A 208 11.93 12.24 9.86
CA ASN A 208 12.66 11.06 9.40
C ASN A 208 12.78 10.98 7.86
N ARG A 209 12.28 11.98 7.12
CA ARG A 209 12.18 11.95 5.65
C ARG A 209 11.48 10.67 5.14
N MET A 210 10.52 10.18 5.91
CA MET A 210 9.76 8.97 5.61
C MET A 210 8.61 9.31 4.66
N PRO A 211 8.49 8.63 3.51
CA PRO A 211 7.35 8.79 2.61
C PRO A 211 6.04 8.49 3.33
N LEU A 212 5.03 9.31 3.11
CA LEU A 212 3.73 9.21 3.79
C LEU A 212 2.60 9.13 2.77
N GLY A 213 1.83 8.05 2.85
CA GLY A 213 0.67 7.77 2.00
C GLY A 213 -0.63 7.72 2.79
N ILE A 214 -1.75 7.83 2.06
CA ILE A 214 -3.10 7.74 2.62
C ILE A 214 -4.10 7.28 1.57
N PHE A 215 -5.16 6.60 2.01
CA PHE A 215 -6.36 6.40 1.21
C PHE A 215 -7.25 7.66 1.29
N GLU A 216 -7.67 8.19 0.14
CA GLU A 216 -8.56 9.34 0.07
C GLU A 216 -9.51 9.24 -1.13
N SER A 217 -10.78 9.55 -0.92
CA SER A 217 -11.80 9.54 -1.97
C SER A 217 -12.30 10.95 -2.34
N ASN A 218 -11.92 11.96 -1.58
CA ASN A 218 -12.33 13.35 -1.77
C ASN A 218 -11.17 14.17 -2.37
N GLU A 219 -11.35 14.67 -3.59
CA GLU A 219 -10.34 15.42 -4.34
C GLU A 219 -9.91 16.71 -3.62
N ASN A 220 -10.86 17.44 -2.99
CA ASN A 220 -10.56 18.67 -2.26
C ASN A 220 -9.69 18.38 -1.03
N ARG A 221 -9.99 17.28 -0.34
CA ARG A 221 -9.22 16.86 0.82
C ARG A 221 -7.83 16.36 0.42
N MET A 222 -7.71 15.67 -0.72
CA MET A 222 -6.43 15.26 -1.26
C MET A 222 -5.50 16.46 -1.52
N ALA A 223 -6.02 17.58 -2.05
CA ALA A 223 -5.23 18.79 -2.25
C ALA A 223 -4.66 19.35 -0.94
N LYS A 224 -5.46 19.38 0.14
CA LYS A 224 -5.01 19.78 1.49
C LYS A 224 -3.94 18.84 2.03
N LEU A 225 -4.15 17.52 1.93
CA LEU A 225 -3.21 16.51 2.41
C LEU A 225 -1.86 16.58 1.68
N LYS A 226 -1.87 16.84 0.37
CA LYS A 226 -0.67 17.04 -0.42
C LYS A 226 0.20 18.18 0.12
N THR A 227 -0.40 19.33 0.46
CA THR A 227 0.33 20.45 1.05
C THR A 227 0.79 20.17 2.48
N SER A 228 0.13 19.26 3.20
CA SER A 228 0.49 18.87 4.56
C SER A 228 1.69 17.91 4.62
N GLY A 229 2.06 17.25 3.51
CA GLY A 229 3.25 16.40 3.45
C GLY A 229 2.99 14.95 3.04
N PHE A 230 1.77 14.61 2.64
CA PHE A 230 1.49 13.32 2.01
C PHE A 230 2.05 13.30 0.58
N THR A 231 2.68 12.20 0.20
CA THR A 231 3.39 12.09 -1.08
C THR A 231 2.82 11.01 -1.98
N PHE A 232 2.20 9.96 -1.45
CA PHE A 232 1.56 8.97 -2.30
C PHE A 232 0.13 8.67 -1.82
N PHE A 233 -0.79 8.69 -2.78
CA PHE A 233 -2.21 8.62 -2.53
C PHE A 233 -2.80 7.36 -3.14
N CYS A 234 -3.67 6.68 -2.39
CA CYS A 234 -4.60 5.70 -2.92
C CYS A 234 -5.95 6.38 -3.13
N LEU A 235 -6.21 6.80 -4.37
CA LEU A 235 -7.44 7.52 -4.72
C LEU A 235 -8.58 6.55 -4.96
N SER A 236 -9.57 6.52 -4.06
CA SER A 236 -10.80 5.76 -4.21
C SER A 236 -10.58 4.26 -4.46
N SER A 237 -11.51 3.58 -5.10
CA SER A 237 -11.43 2.15 -5.45
C SER A 237 -12.25 1.82 -6.69
N ASP A 238 -11.95 0.68 -7.33
CA ASP A 238 -12.68 0.15 -8.47
C ASP A 238 -14.19 0.08 -8.23
N ILE A 239 -14.64 -0.47 -7.11
CA ILE A 239 -16.07 -0.53 -6.76
C ILE A 239 -16.67 0.86 -6.51
N SER A 240 -15.90 1.78 -5.93
CA SER A 240 -16.38 3.14 -5.68
C SER A 240 -16.57 3.93 -6.98
N PHE A 241 -15.67 3.79 -7.94
CA PHE A 241 -15.82 4.39 -9.26
C PHE A 241 -17.09 3.89 -9.96
N LEU A 242 -17.31 2.56 -9.94
CA LEU A 242 -18.51 1.95 -10.51
C LEU A 242 -19.79 2.51 -9.90
N ILE A 243 -19.89 2.55 -8.56
CA ILE A 243 -21.07 3.02 -7.86
C ILE A 243 -21.31 4.51 -8.10
N ASN A 244 -20.26 5.32 -7.99
CA ASN A 244 -20.38 6.78 -8.07
C ASN A 244 -20.79 7.22 -9.49
N ASP A 245 -20.21 6.63 -10.53
CA ASP A 245 -20.58 6.97 -11.90
C ASP A 245 -21.99 6.47 -12.26
N ALA A 246 -22.36 5.25 -11.83
CA ALA A 246 -23.73 4.75 -12.01
C ALA A 246 -24.77 5.66 -11.31
N LYS A 247 -24.50 6.12 -10.08
CA LYS A 247 -25.38 7.07 -9.38
C LYS A 247 -25.50 8.39 -10.15
N ARG A 248 -24.38 8.95 -10.61
CA ARG A 248 -24.35 10.20 -11.39
C ARG A 248 -25.22 10.09 -12.65
N ILE A 249 -25.07 9.00 -13.41
CA ILE A 249 -25.86 8.77 -14.63
C ILE A 249 -27.34 8.60 -14.31
N LEU A 250 -27.69 7.82 -13.27
CA LEU A 250 -29.08 7.61 -12.87
C LEU A 250 -29.78 8.91 -12.45
N VAL A 251 -29.12 9.80 -11.71
CA VAL A 251 -29.66 11.10 -11.35
C VAL A 251 -29.94 11.92 -12.61
N ASN A 252 -28.93 12.09 -13.46
CA ASN A 252 -29.04 12.92 -14.67
C ASN A 252 -30.06 12.37 -15.70
N SER A 253 -30.35 11.06 -15.66
CA SER A 253 -31.33 10.44 -16.58
C SER A 253 -32.78 10.57 -16.12
N ARG A 254 -33.02 11.05 -14.88
CA ARG A 254 -34.34 11.22 -14.27
C ARG A 254 -34.78 12.68 -14.16
N GLU A 255 -33.86 13.60 -14.41
CA GLU A 255 -34.10 15.03 -14.61
C GLU A 255 -34.49 15.33 -16.07
#